data_8eacc52859bf52b6c18a4855736c8342
#
_entry.id   8eacc52859bf52b6c18a4855736c8342
#
_cell.length_a   1.000
_cell.length_b   1.000
_cell.length_c   1.000
_cell.angle_alpha   90.00
_cell.angle_beta   90.00
_cell.angle_gamma   90.00
#
_symmetry.space_group_name_H-M   'P 1'
#
loop_
_entity.id
_entity.type
_entity.pdbx_description
1 polymer ?
#
loop_
_entity_poly.entity_id
_entity_poly.type
_entity_poly.pdbx_seq_one_letter_code
_entity_poly.pdbx_strand_id
1 'polypeptide(L)'
;MFKFRKSHISNLSFCFFIILFSCDNPPVKTVKKTIINQPKVEIKTEVKSVADQFVLDDKNAIPFFFEYNQKNKENKVRIETKFGNIDILLFNETPYHRSNFIYLTKKKYFDGTSFHRVVKDFIIQGGNSDSYEISKRRKRIGRYLLPPDTKKGFKHHRGILSIPSSDIDNPYKLASPYEFFIVVDKNGAYHLDKNYTPFGKVIKGMDVVDAISNTETDKREWPIDNVKIKVIIID
;
A
#
# COMPACT_ATOMS: atom_id res chain seq x y z
N MET A 1 27.00 14.72 -44.46
CA MET A 1 27.05 13.73 -45.54
C MET A 1 26.95 12.37 -44.91
N PHE A 2 25.76 11.86 -44.65
CA PHE A 2 25.52 10.54 -44.09
C PHE A 2 24.52 9.80 -44.98
N LYS A 3 24.97 8.63 -45.50
CA LYS A 3 24.29 7.78 -46.47
C LYS A 3 23.14 6.99 -45.79
N PHE A 4 21.94 7.09 -46.32
CA PHE A 4 20.81 6.17 -46.06
C PHE A 4 21.09 4.81 -46.73
N ARG A 5 20.95 3.74 -45.93
CA ARG A 5 20.99 2.35 -46.37
C ARG A 5 19.56 1.79 -46.41
N LYS A 6 19.07 1.55 -47.61
CA LYS A 6 17.78 0.86 -47.85
C LYS A 6 17.95 -0.62 -47.56
N SER A 7 17.06 -1.21 -46.76
CA SER A 7 16.93 -2.65 -46.62
C SER A 7 15.68 -3.15 -47.32
N HIS A 8 15.87 -4.20 -48.11
CA HIS A 8 14.89 -4.88 -48.96
C HIS A 8 13.88 -5.64 -48.12
N ILE A 9 12.59 -5.47 -48.43
CA ILE A 9 11.48 -6.28 -47.91
C ILE A 9 11.33 -7.47 -48.87
N SER A 10 11.53 -8.69 -48.37
CA SER A 10 11.26 -9.92 -49.06
C SER A 10 9.85 -10.41 -48.76
N ASN A 11 9.02 -10.47 -49.79
CA ASN A 11 7.69 -11.05 -49.76
C ASN A 11 7.78 -12.57 -49.66
N LEU A 12 7.29 -13.17 -48.58
CA LEU A 12 7.07 -14.61 -48.48
C LEU A 12 5.59 -14.92 -48.60
N SER A 13 5.21 -15.48 -49.76
CA SER A 13 3.87 -15.95 -50.07
C SER A 13 3.59 -17.24 -49.27
N PHE A 14 2.57 -17.26 -48.46
CA PHE A 14 2.14 -18.41 -47.67
C PHE A 14 0.89 -19.04 -48.33
N CYS A 15 1.11 -20.20 -49.01
CA CYS A 15 0.03 -20.99 -49.56
C CYS A 15 -0.81 -21.64 -48.46
N PHE A 16 -2.08 -21.35 -48.47
CA PHE A 16 -3.08 -21.93 -47.54
C PHE A 16 -3.58 -23.26 -48.14
N PHE A 17 -3.24 -24.39 -47.52
CA PHE A 17 -3.73 -25.72 -47.86
C PHE A 17 -4.97 -26.02 -47.04
N ILE A 18 -6.13 -26.03 -47.69
CA ILE A 18 -7.44 -26.44 -47.06
C ILE A 18 -7.55 -27.96 -47.17
N ILE A 19 -7.48 -28.66 -46.04
CA ILE A 19 -7.79 -30.09 -45.96
C ILE A 19 -9.26 -30.22 -45.47
N LEU A 20 -10.11 -30.69 -46.39
CA LEU A 20 -11.48 -31.08 -46.05
C LEU A 20 -11.49 -32.47 -45.44
N PHE A 21 -11.79 -32.57 -44.14
CA PHE A 21 -12.11 -33.85 -43.50
C PHE A 21 -13.61 -34.13 -43.61
N SER A 22 -13.98 -35.18 -44.34
CA SER A 22 -15.33 -35.77 -44.36
C SER A 22 -15.50 -36.60 -43.10
N CYS A 23 -16.51 -36.35 -42.31
CA CYS A 23 -16.88 -37.16 -41.16
C CYS A 23 -18.01 -38.13 -41.56
N ASP A 24 -17.67 -39.42 -41.66
CA ASP A 24 -18.66 -40.50 -41.69
C ASP A 24 -19.15 -40.81 -40.25
N ASN A 25 -20.47 -40.73 -40.05
CA ASN A 25 -21.09 -41.10 -38.77
C ASN A 25 -21.48 -42.60 -38.79
N PRO A 26 -21.06 -43.40 -37.78
CA PRO A 26 -21.58 -44.76 -37.62
C PRO A 26 -22.97 -44.75 -36.95
N PRO A 27 -23.78 -45.81 -37.16
CA PRO A 27 -25.18 -45.86 -36.74
C PRO A 27 -25.34 -46.02 -35.21
N VAL A 28 -26.28 -45.26 -34.67
CA VAL A 28 -26.67 -45.26 -33.26
C VAL A 28 -27.32 -46.56 -32.84
N LYS A 29 -26.72 -47.34 -31.94
CA LYS A 29 -27.36 -48.46 -31.26
C LYS A 29 -28.16 -47.94 -30.08
N THR A 30 -29.48 -48.18 -30.12
CA THR A 30 -30.42 -47.85 -29.04
C THR A 30 -30.16 -48.71 -27.80
N VAL A 31 -29.64 -48.10 -26.74
CA VAL A 31 -29.49 -48.74 -25.42
C VAL A 31 -30.68 -48.41 -24.56
N LYS A 32 -31.40 -49.41 -24.08
CA LYS A 32 -32.52 -49.30 -23.14
C LYS A 32 -32.01 -48.67 -21.82
N LYS A 33 -32.63 -47.56 -21.44
CA LYS A 33 -32.33 -46.80 -20.24
C LYS A 33 -32.90 -47.48 -19.00
N THR A 34 -32.06 -48.14 -18.21
CA THR A 34 -32.42 -48.62 -16.87
C THR A 34 -32.36 -47.44 -15.91
N ILE A 35 -33.52 -47.10 -15.34
CA ILE A 35 -33.63 -46.03 -14.34
C ILE A 35 -33.08 -46.57 -13.01
N ILE A 36 -31.89 -46.17 -12.64
CA ILE A 36 -31.34 -46.37 -11.28
C ILE A 36 -31.67 -45.12 -10.49
N ASN A 37 -32.56 -45.24 -9.50
CA ASN A 37 -32.84 -44.22 -8.52
C ASN A 37 -31.57 -43.98 -7.68
N GLN A 38 -30.85 -42.86 -7.94
CA GLN A 38 -29.83 -42.37 -7.04
C GLN A 38 -30.45 -41.39 -6.03
N PRO A 39 -30.06 -41.43 -4.75
CA PRO A 39 -30.55 -40.49 -3.75
C PRO A 39 -30.09 -39.10 -4.13
N LYS A 40 -31.03 -38.15 -4.15
CA LYS A 40 -30.81 -36.72 -4.36
C LYS A 40 -29.94 -36.15 -3.21
N VAL A 41 -28.65 -36.07 -3.44
CA VAL A 41 -27.75 -35.33 -2.53
C VAL A 41 -28.06 -33.85 -2.73
N GLU A 42 -28.77 -33.26 -1.80
CA GLU A 42 -28.87 -31.80 -1.70
C GLU A 42 -27.48 -31.23 -1.31
N ILE A 43 -26.72 -30.83 -2.30
CA ILE A 43 -25.56 -29.97 -2.06
C ILE A 43 -26.13 -28.61 -1.63
N LYS A 44 -26.22 -28.39 -0.31
CA LYS A 44 -26.34 -27.04 0.24
C LYS A 44 -25.06 -26.30 -0.12
N THR A 45 -25.06 -25.66 -1.28
CA THR A 45 -24.10 -24.61 -1.61
C THR A 45 -24.43 -23.46 -0.67
N GLU A 46 -23.78 -23.39 0.48
CA GLU A 46 -23.66 -22.16 1.22
C GLU A 46 -22.91 -21.18 0.30
N VAL A 47 -23.67 -20.45 -0.50
CA VAL A 47 -23.20 -19.22 -1.12
C VAL A 47 -22.99 -18.26 0.05
N LYS A 48 -21.82 -18.32 0.68
CA LYS A 48 -21.32 -17.20 1.47
C LYS A 48 -21.38 -16.01 0.52
N SER A 49 -22.39 -15.17 0.69
CA SER A 49 -22.40 -13.83 0.10
C SER A 49 -21.08 -13.17 0.54
N VAL A 50 -20.12 -13.09 -0.37
CA VAL A 50 -19.02 -12.14 -0.26
C VAL A 50 -19.75 -10.81 -0.35
N ALA A 51 -20.19 -10.29 0.80
CA ALA A 51 -20.65 -8.92 0.90
C ALA A 51 -19.56 -8.10 0.21
N ASP A 52 -19.91 -7.31 -0.79
CA ASP A 52 -18.99 -6.46 -1.53
C ASP A 52 -18.21 -5.63 -0.52
N GLN A 53 -17.01 -6.10 -0.15
CA GLN A 53 -16.17 -5.42 0.82
C GLN A 53 -15.65 -4.19 0.09
N PHE A 54 -16.12 -3.00 0.51
CA PHE A 54 -15.66 -1.75 -0.06
C PHE A 54 -14.12 -1.68 -0.01
N VAL A 55 -13.51 -1.60 -1.18
CA VAL A 55 -12.05 -1.58 -1.38
C VAL A 55 -11.67 -0.23 -1.95
N LEU A 56 -10.67 0.42 -1.36
CA LEU A 56 -10.16 1.70 -1.83
C LEU A 56 -9.32 1.54 -3.10
N ASP A 57 -9.54 2.44 -4.06
CA ASP A 57 -8.78 2.57 -5.29
C ASP A 57 -8.51 4.05 -5.62
N ASP A 58 -7.81 4.32 -6.72
CA ASP A 58 -7.44 5.68 -7.14
C ASP A 58 -8.65 6.56 -7.50
N LYS A 59 -9.83 5.96 -7.77
CA LYS A 59 -11.06 6.70 -8.13
C LYS A 59 -11.89 7.08 -6.91
N ASN A 60 -11.92 6.20 -5.89
CA ASN A 60 -12.80 6.36 -4.74
C ASN A 60 -12.09 6.86 -3.48
N ALA A 61 -10.76 6.77 -3.39
CA ALA A 61 -10.03 7.11 -2.16
C ALA A 61 -10.19 8.58 -1.76
N ILE A 62 -10.11 9.53 -2.70
CA ILE A 62 -10.22 10.96 -2.39
C ILE A 62 -11.62 11.32 -1.92
N PRO A 63 -12.73 10.98 -2.63
CA PRO A 63 -14.08 11.19 -2.11
C PRO A 63 -14.29 10.52 -0.75
N PHE A 64 -13.82 9.28 -0.59
CA PHE A 64 -13.93 8.58 0.68
C PHE A 64 -13.26 9.33 1.83
N PHE A 65 -12.00 9.76 1.68
CA PHE A 65 -11.29 10.46 2.75
C PHE A 65 -11.82 11.87 2.99
N PHE A 66 -12.40 12.52 1.99
CA PHE A 66 -13.12 13.76 2.20
C PHE A 66 -14.30 13.58 3.17
N GLU A 67 -15.17 12.62 2.91
CA GLU A 67 -16.30 12.30 3.80
C GLU A 67 -15.84 11.75 5.16
N TYR A 68 -14.82 10.89 5.15
CA TYR A 68 -14.25 10.31 6.37
C TYR A 68 -13.72 11.40 7.31
N ASN A 69 -13.05 12.41 6.77
CA ASN A 69 -12.56 13.56 7.53
C ASN A 69 -13.65 14.35 8.24
N GLN A 70 -14.87 14.40 7.72
CA GLN A 70 -15.99 15.12 8.37
C GLN A 70 -16.41 14.44 9.67
N LYS A 71 -16.35 13.11 9.71
CA LYS A 71 -16.86 12.26 10.79
C LYS A 71 -15.78 11.81 11.77
N ASN A 72 -14.50 11.88 11.39
CA ASN A 72 -13.38 11.36 12.17
C ASN A 72 -12.38 12.50 12.39
N LYS A 73 -12.41 13.10 13.58
CA LYS A 73 -11.61 14.29 13.94
C LYS A 73 -10.40 13.97 14.82
N GLU A 74 -10.21 12.72 15.18
CA GLU A 74 -9.06 12.28 15.95
C GLU A 74 -7.77 12.72 15.28
N ASN A 75 -6.83 13.21 16.07
CA ASN A 75 -5.57 13.72 15.56
C ASN A 75 -4.36 13.39 16.45
N LYS A 76 -4.56 12.60 17.50
CA LYS A 76 -3.46 12.09 18.31
C LYS A 76 -3.36 10.59 18.22
N VAL A 77 -2.17 10.08 18.01
CA VAL A 77 -1.90 8.65 17.92
C VAL A 77 -0.64 8.32 18.71
N ARG A 78 -0.54 7.06 19.13
CA ARG A 78 0.65 6.48 19.75
C ARG A 78 1.16 5.34 18.90
N ILE A 79 2.45 5.36 18.60
CA ILE A 79 3.18 4.21 18.06
C ILE A 79 3.84 3.50 19.23
N GLU A 80 3.43 2.27 19.48
CA GLU A 80 4.02 1.38 20.50
C GLU A 80 5.12 0.54 19.85
N THR A 81 6.30 0.47 20.50
CA THR A 81 7.46 -0.31 20.05
C THR A 81 8.15 -1.00 21.24
N LYS A 82 9.09 -1.91 20.96
CA LYS A 82 9.95 -2.50 22.00
C LYS A 82 10.86 -1.49 22.70
N PHE A 83 11.09 -0.30 22.10
CA PHE A 83 11.90 0.78 22.68
C PHE A 83 11.07 1.75 23.52
N GLY A 84 9.75 1.68 23.47
CA GLY A 84 8.83 2.59 24.13
C GLY A 84 7.78 3.16 23.19
N ASN A 85 7.13 4.24 23.64
CA ASN A 85 6.00 4.86 22.97
C ASN A 85 6.40 6.19 22.32
N ILE A 86 5.86 6.44 21.13
CA ILE A 86 6.00 7.70 20.40
C ILE A 86 4.61 8.29 20.22
N ASP A 87 4.33 9.42 20.87
CA ASP A 87 3.04 10.13 20.72
C ASP A 87 3.17 11.18 19.63
N ILE A 88 2.20 11.22 18.74
CA ILE A 88 2.20 12.04 17.53
C ILE A 88 0.90 12.86 17.47
N LEU A 89 1.05 14.14 17.18
CA LEU A 89 -0.05 15.03 16.78
C LEU A 89 -0.09 15.07 15.25
N LEU A 90 -1.21 14.65 14.66
CA LEU A 90 -1.47 14.76 13.23
C LEU A 90 -2.05 16.14 12.89
N PHE A 91 -1.66 16.70 11.74
CA PHE A 91 -2.07 18.05 11.33
C PHE A 91 -3.48 18.04 10.71
N ASN A 92 -4.33 18.94 11.16
CA ASN A 92 -5.67 19.13 10.62
C ASN A 92 -5.64 19.73 9.19
N GLU A 93 -4.60 20.48 8.89
CA GLU A 93 -4.36 21.17 7.63
C GLU A 93 -4.01 20.22 6.47
N THR A 94 -3.65 18.97 6.79
CA THR A 94 -3.42 17.90 5.81
C THR A 94 -4.48 16.79 5.96
N PRO A 95 -5.76 17.08 5.69
CA PRO A 95 -6.89 16.24 6.07
C PRO A 95 -6.89 14.85 5.43
N TYR A 96 -6.43 14.72 4.19
CA TYR A 96 -6.36 13.41 3.52
C TYR A 96 -5.34 12.49 4.18
N HIS A 97 -4.17 12.99 4.51
CA HIS A 97 -3.10 12.23 5.15
C HIS A 97 -3.45 11.87 6.59
N ARG A 98 -4.00 12.82 7.36
CA ARG A 98 -4.52 12.56 8.70
C ARG A 98 -5.62 11.49 8.68
N SER A 99 -6.63 11.67 7.83
CA SER A 99 -7.77 10.74 7.74
C SER A 99 -7.33 9.35 7.31
N ASN A 100 -6.41 9.26 6.36
CA ASN A 100 -5.81 7.99 5.95
C ASN A 100 -5.12 7.29 7.12
N PHE A 101 -4.27 8.01 7.86
CA PHE A 101 -3.54 7.43 8.98
C PHE A 101 -4.50 6.94 10.08
N ILE A 102 -5.52 7.72 10.44
CA ILE A 102 -6.57 7.34 11.40
C ILE A 102 -7.37 6.13 10.89
N TYR A 103 -7.76 6.12 9.60
CA TYR A 103 -8.46 5.00 9.00
C TYR A 103 -7.64 3.69 9.07
N LEU A 104 -6.37 3.74 8.69
CA LEU A 104 -5.46 2.59 8.75
C LEU A 104 -5.24 2.12 10.19
N THR A 105 -5.15 3.05 11.15
CA THR A 105 -5.06 2.74 12.58
C THR A 105 -6.32 2.01 13.07
N LYS A 106 -7.53 2.51 12.76
CA LYS A 106 -8.80 1.86 13.09
C LYS A 106 -8.95 0.48 12.43
N LYS A 107 -8.39 0.30 11.21
CA LYS A 107 -8.33 -1.00 10.51
C LYS A 107 -7.22 -1.93 11.04
N LYS A 108 -6.46 -1.50 12.05
CA LYS A 108 -5.32 -2.23 12.63
C LYS A 108 -4.29 -2.61 11.56
N TYR A 109 -4.16 -1.77 10.51
CA TYR A 109 -3.22 -2.04 9.43
C TYR A 109 -1.78 -2.06 9.95
N PHE A 110 -1.43 -1.09 10.80
CA PHE A 110 -0.08 -0.94 11.31
C PHE A 110 0.35 -2.02 12.32
N ASP A 111 -0.60 -2.76 12.90
CA ASP A 111 -0.28 -3.77 13.91
C ASP A 111 0.56 -4.91 13.32
N GLY A 112 1.82 -5.00 13.78
CA GLY A 112 2.80 -5.97 13.31
C GLY A 112 3.59 -5.56 12.08
N THR A 113 3.37 -4.35 11.53
CA THR A 113 4.33 -3.72 10.61
C THR A 113 5.58 -3.30 11.39
N SER A 114 6.61 -2.82 10.70
CA SER A 114 7.89 -2.46 11.32
C SER A 114 8.36 -1.08 10.86
N PHE A 115 9.27 -0.49 11.63
CA PHE A 115 10.23 0.44 11.07
C PHE A 115 11.19 -0.37 10.21
N HIS A 116 10.93 -0.39 8.90
CA HIS A 116 11.61 -1.27 7.95
C HIS A 116 12.79 -0.60 7.24
N ARG A 117 12.97 0.71 7.44
CA ARG A 117 14.12 1.44 6.95
C ARG A 117 14.56 2.47 7.99
N VAL A 118 15.81 2.41 8.39
CA VAL A 118 16.41 3.31 9.38
C VAL A 118 17.69 3.88 8.79
N VAL A 119 17.68 5.18 8.52
CA VAL A 119 18.85 5.94 8.10
C VAL A 119 19.32 6.78 9.28
N LYS A 120 20.41 6.36 9.86
CA LYS A 120 20.96 7.01 11.05
C LYS A 120 21.12 8.51 10.85
N ASP A 121 20.74 9.29 11.86
CA ASP A 121 20.80 10.75 11.87
C ASP A 121 19.98 11.44 10.75
N PHE A 122 19.09 10.69 10.06
CA PHE A 122 18.27 11.25 8.99
C PHE A 122 16.78 10.97 9.20
N ILE A 123 16.32 9.73 8.97
CA ILE A 123 14.91 9.33 9.13
C ILE A 123 14.77 7.91 9.67
N ILE A 124 13.62 7.62 10.29
CA ILE A 124 13.12 6.26 10.49
C ILE A 124 11.80 6.11 9.73
N GLN A 125 11.69 5.09 8.88
CA GLN A 125 10.53 4.85 8.01
C GLN A 125 9.82 3.56 8.40
N GLY A 126 8.51 3.65 8.56
CA GLY A 126 7.67 2.54 9.05
C GLY A 126 6.40 2.33 8.23
N GLY A 127 5.61 1.33 8.64
CA GLY A 127 4.31 1.00 8.05
C GLY A 127 4.34 -0.14 7.04
N ASN A 128 5.50 -0.80 6.83
CA ASN A 128 5.62 -1.95 5.95
C ASN A 128 6.16 -3.19 6.67
N SER A 129 6.06 -4.34 6.04
CA SER A 129 6.58 -5.63 6.51
C SER A 129 6.53 -6.65 5.38
N ASP A 130 7.45 -7.61 5.39
CA ASP A 130 7.46 -8.76 4.49
C ASP A 130 6.40 -9.82 4.84
N SER A 131 5.60 -9.58 5.88
CA SER A 131 4.57 -10.50 6.34
C SER A 131 3.45 -10.69 5.31
N TYR A 132 3.14 -11.95 4.99
CA TYR A 132 1.98 -12.30 4.16
C TYR A 132 0.66 -11.71 4.72
N GLU A 133 0.49 -11.69 6.04
CA GLU A 133 -0.72 -11.14 6.68
C GLU A 133 -0.86 -9.63 6.47
N ILE A 134 0.25 -8.89 6.49
CA ILE A 134 0.24 -7.45 6.19
C ILE A 134 -0.11 -7.22 4.71
N SER A 135 0.48 -7.99 3.80
CA SER A 135 0.14 -7.95 2.37
C SER A 135 -1.35 -8.23 2.14
N LYS A 136 -1.93 -9.24 2.83
CA LYS A 136 -3.35 -9.57 2.76
C LYS A 136 -4.24 -8.46 3.33
N ARG A 137 -3.85 -7.81 4.45
CA ARG A 137 -4.56 -6.63 4.98
C ARG A 137 -4.56 -5.49 3.97
N ARG A 138 -3.41 -5.18 3.37
CA ARG A 138 -3.28 -4.15 2.33
C ARG A 138 -4.22 -4.42 1.14
N LYS A 139 -4.27 -5.65 0.64
CA LYS A 139 -5.19 -6.05 -0.45
C LYS A 139 -6.66 -5.85 -0.10
N ARG A 140 -7.06 -6.13 1.15
CA ARG A 140 -8.44 -5.92 1.62
C ARG A 140 -8.80 -4.45 1.79
N ILE A 141 -7.84 -3.59 2.13
CA ILE A 141 -8.05 -2.15 2.24
C ILE A 141 -8.09 -1.51 0.85
N GLY A 142 -7.13 -1.83 -0.01
CA GLY A 142 -7.13 -1.38 -1.38
C GLY A 142 -5.77 -0.90 -1.90
N ARG A 143 -5.76 -0.45 -3.14
CA ARG A 143 -4.59 0.13 -3.80
C ARG A 143 -4.96 1.53 -4.29
N TYR A 144 -4.39 2.52 -3.68
CA TYR A 144 -4.62 3.94 -3.98
C TYR A 144 -3.40 4.77 -3.60
N LEU A 145 -3.38 6.00 -4.06
CA LEU A 145 -2.38 7.01 -3.71
C LEU A 145 -3.08 8.26 -3.17
N LEU A 146 -2.34 9.06 -2.39
CA LEU A 146 -2.83 10.31 -1.85
C LEU A 146 -2.21 11.50 -2.60
N PRO A 147 -2.96 12.60 -2.82
CA PRO A 147 -2.40 13.79 -3.44
C PRO A 147 -1.37 14.43 -2.51
N PRO A 148 -0.30 15.06 -3.06
CA PRO A 148 0.63 15.81 -2.24
C PRO A 148 -0.04 17.06 -1.66
N ASP A 149 0.28 17.37 -0.40
CA ASP A 149 -0.21 18.58 0.28
C ASP A 149 0.96 19.44 0.80
N THR A 150 1.97 19.60 -0.05
CA THR A 150 3.24 20.26 0.26
C THR A 150 3.13 21.80 0.35
N LYS A 151 2.01 22.38 -0.11
CA LYS A 151 1.79 23.83 -0.14
C LYS A 151 1.30 24.42 1.18
N LYS A 152 1.13 23.61 2.23
CA LYS A 152 0.68 24.06 3.56
C LYS A 152 1.76 24.78 4.38
N GLY A 153 2.99 24.82 3.89
CA GLY A 153 4.08 25.56 4.54
C GLY A 153 4.77 24.82 5.67
N PHE A 154 4.40 23.58 5.95
CA PHE A 154 5.13 22.74 6.91
C PHE A 154 6.50 22.38 6.39
N LYS A 155 7.48 22.35 7.31
CA LYS A 155 8.88 22.03 7.05
C LYS A 155 9.27 20.73 7.72
N HIS A 156 10.25 20.03 7.15
CA HIS A 156 10.78 18.79 7.71
C HIS A 156 11.76 19.05 8.85
N HIS A 157 11.27 19.69 9.93
CA HIS A 157 12.02 19.79 11.19
C HIS A 157 12.18 18.41 11.83
N ARG A 158 13.14 18.29 12.76
CA ARG A 158 13.25 17.11 13.61
C ARG A 158 11.91 16.76 14.27
N GLY A 159 11.56 15.49 14.28
CA GLY A 159 10.30 14.96 14.84
C GLY A 159 9.08 15.13 13.94
N ILE A 160 9.21 15.68 12.74
CA ILE A 160 8.11 15.74 11.78
C ILE A 160 7.81 14.35 11.23
N LEU A 161 6.52 14.00 11.23
CA LEU A 161 5.95 12.85 10.55
C LEU A 161 5.58 13.25 9.13
N SER A 162 6.09 12.52 8.17
CA SER A 162 5.85 12.76 6.75
C SER A 162 5.54 11.46 6.02
N ILE A 163 5.00 11.58 4.81
CA ILE A 163 4.61 10.44 4.00
C ILE A 163 5.57 10.31 2.81
N PRO A 164 6.10 9.09 2.52
CA PRO A 164 6.96 8.91 1.35
C PRO A 164 6.15 9.02 0.05
N SER A 165 6.80 9.54 -0.97
CA SER A 165 6.29 9.46 -2.34
C SER A 165 6.31 8.01 -2.79
N SER A 166 5.33 7.59 -3.58
CA SER A 166 5.41 6.30 -4.26
C SER A 166 6.48 6.35 -5.36
N ASP A 167 7.01 5.15 -5.69
CA ASP A 167 8.21 4.97 -6.51
C ASP A 167 8.18 5.61 -7.91
N ILE A 168 9.32 5.49 -8.53
CA ILE A 168 9.78 5.75 -9.90
C ILE A 168 8.64 6.18 -10.85
N ASP A 169 8.81 7.28 -11.57
CA ASP A 169 7.82 7.87 -12.47
C ASP A 169 6.55 8.45 -11.79
N ASN A 170 6.75 9.14 -10.67
CA ASN A 170 5.69 9.85 -9.97
C ASN A 170 5.81 11.38 -10.13
N PRO A 171 5.56 11.95 -11.31
CA PRO A 171 5.73 13.38 -11.56
C PRO A 171 4.78 14.24 -10.71
N TYR A 172 3.66 13.67 -10.30
CA TYR A 172 2.66 14.32 -9.44
C TYR A 172 2.97 14.19 -7.94
N LYS A 173 4.06 13.51 -7.56
CA LYS A 173 4.48 13.30 -6.17
C LYS A 173 3.38 12.71 -5.28
N LEU A 174 2.58 11.81 -5.85
CA LEU A 174 1.53 11.10 -5.12
C LEU A 174 2.15 10.28 -3.98
N ALA A 175 1.52 10.27 -2.85
CA ALA A 175 2.06 9.70 -1.63
C ALA A 175 1.57 8.26 -1.40
N SER A 176 2.49 7.40 -0.92
CA SER A 176 2.16 6.02 -0.51
C SER A 176 1.34 6.04 0.78
N PRO A 177 0.08 5.55 0.78
CA PRO A 177 -0.80 5.69 1.93
C PRO A 177 -0.40 4.81 3.12
N TYR A 178 0.39 3.77 2.88
CA TYR A 178 0.69 2.71 3.84
C TYR A 178 1.97 2.91 4.64
N GLU A 179 2.77 3.89 4.26
CA GLU A 179 4.07 4.13 4.86
C GLU A 179 4.18 5.56 5.39
N PHE A 180 5.06 5.76 6.34
CA PHE A 180 5.39 7.06 6.91
C PHE A 180 6.85 7.09 7.33
N PHE A 181 7.41 8.28 7.51
CA PHE A 181 8.72 8.43 8.13
C PHE A 181 8.72 9.56 9.15
N ILE A 182 9.64 9.47 10.12
CA ILE A 182 9.89 10.49 11.13
C ILE A 182 11.30 11.06 10.91
N VAL A 183 11.41 12.37 10.87
CA VAL A 183 12.71 13.06 10.72
C VAL A 183 13.49 12.98 12.03
N VAL A 184 14.70 12.45 11.95
CA VAL A 184 15.63 12.31 13.07
C VAL A 184 16.70 13.41 13.07
N ASP A 185 17.08 13.90 11.89
CA ASP A 185 18.13 14.91 11.73
C ASP A 185 17.90 16.11 12.65
N LYS A 186 18.89 16.42 13.49
CA LYS A 186 18.86 17.54 14.45
C LYS A 186 18.74 18.90 13.76
N ASN A 187 19.26 19.01 12.55
CA ASN A 187 19.20 20.22 11.74
C ASN A 187 17.95 20.31 10.87
N GLY A 188 17.14 19.21 10.82
CA GLY A 188 16.00 19.06 9.93
C GLY A 188 16.39 18.57 8.54
N ALA A 189 15.41 18.05 7.82
CA ALA A 189 15.57 17.45 6.48
C ALA A 189 14.91 18.33 5.40
N TYR A 190 15.26 19.61 5.34
CA TYR A 190 14.57 20.62 4.50
C TYR A 190 14.68 20.39 3.00
N HIS A 191 15.62 19.57 2.54
CA HIS A 191 15.70 19.12 1.14
C HIS A 191 14.51 18.25 0.73
N LEU A 192 13.76 17.70 1.71
CA LEU A 192 12.51 16.96 1.48
C LEU A 192 11.29 17.89 1.29
N ASP A 193 11.41 19.16 1.64
CA ASP A 193 10.34 20.15 1.48
C ASP A 193 9.92 20.22 0.01
N LYS A 194 8.62 20.45 -0.25
CA LYS A 194 7.99 20.45 -1.58
C LYS A 194 7.96 19.11 -2.31
N ASN A 195 8.64 18.07 -1.80
CA ASN A 195 8.63 16.73 -2.40
C ASN A 195 7.79 15.74 -1.61
N TYR A 196 7.73 15.92 -0.28
CA TYR A 196 6.99 15.04 0.62
C TYR A 196 6.04 15.87 1.47
N THR A 197 4.94 15.27 1.93
CA THR A 197 3.93 15.97 2.73
C THR A 197 4.13 15.72 4.21
N PRO A 198 4.56 16.72 5.01
CA PRO A 198 4.49 16.66 6.45
C PRO A 198 3.01 16.63 6.89
N PHE A 199 2.62 15.66 7.72
CA PHE A 199 1.23 15.53 8.16
C PHE A 199 1.07 15.33 9.67
N GLY A 200 2.17 15.42 10.42
CA GLY A 200 2.16 15.33 11.87
C GLY A 200 3.51 15.64 12.49
N LYS A 201 3.56 15.63 13.81
CA LYS A 201 4.79 15.82 14.58
C LYS A 201 4.80 14.97 15.84
N VAL A 202 5.96 14.50 16.25
CA VAL A 202 6.19 13.87 17.55
C VAL A 202 5.98 14.90 18.65
N ILE A 203 5.15 14.58 19.62
CA ILE A 203 4.89 15.41 20.80
C ILE A 203 5.47 14.79 22.08
N LYS A 204 5.76 13.48 22.07
CA LYS A 204 6.45 12.75 23.15
C LYS A 204 7.18 11.55 22.57
N GLY A 205 8.34 11.17 23.14
CA GLY A 205 9.08 9.97 22.74
C GLY A 205 10.12 10.22 21.65
N MET A 206 10.68 11.42 21.53
CA MET A 206 11.83 11.67 20.63
C MET A 206 13.08 10.90 21.04
N ASP A 207 13.25 10.57 22.30
CA ASP A 207 14.28 9.67 22.83
C ASP A 207 14.09 8.22 22.30
N VAL A 208 12.85 7.78 22.18
CA VAL A 208 12.50 6.47 21.56
C VAL A 208 12.82 6.49 20.06
N VAL A 209 12.52 7.59 19.37
CA VAL A 209 12.88 7.78 17.94
C VAL A 209 14.39 7.71 17.76
N ASP A 210 15.17 8.35 18.65
CA ASP A 210 16.64 8.30 18.63
C ASP A 210 17.16 6.89 18.91
N ALA A 211 16.58 6.16 19.88
CA ALA A 211 16.94 4.80 20.16
C ALA A 211 16.73 3.89 18.93
N ILE A 212 15.62 4.05 18.23
CA ILE A 212 15.34 3.31 16.98
C ILE A 212 16.34 3.71 15.88
N SER A 213 16.66 5.00 15.74
CA SER A 213 17.63 5.50 14.75
C SER A 213 19.04 4.96 14.96
N ASN A 214 19.38 4.56 16.19
CA ASN A 214 20.66 3.97 16.52
C ASN A 214 20.69 2.44 16.47
N THR A 215 19.63 1.78 15.99
CA THR A 215 19.64 0.33 15.80
C THR A 215 20.60 -0.07 14.68
N GLU A 216 21.22 -1.24 14.81
CA GLU A 216 22.06 -1.81 13.76
C GLU A 216 21.22 -2.17 12.53
N THR A 217 21.72 -1.81 11.34
CA THR A 217 21.04 -2.05 10.06
C THR A 217 21.93 -2.82 9.08
N ASP A 218 21.30 -3.49 8.13
CA ASP A 218 21.99 -4.10 6.99
C ASP A 218 22.39 -3.04 5.94
N LYS A 219 23.03 -3.48 4.86
CA LYS A 219 23.45 -2.60 3.74
C LYS A 219 22.29 -1.90 3.02
N ARG A 220 21.04 -2.34 3.25
CA ARG A 220 19.80 -1.76 2.70
C ARG A 220 19.07 -0.89 3.71
N GLU A 221 19.74 -0.56 4.82
CA GLU A 221 19.17 0.26 5.91
C GLU A 221 17.99 -0.43 6.64
N TRP A 222 17.88 -1.76 6.56
CA TRP A 222 16.89 -2.53 7.33
C TRP A 222 17.47 -2.87 8.70
N PRO A 223 16.72 -2.62 9.80
CA PRO A 223 17.13 -3.05 11.13
C PRO A 223 17.36 -4.57 11.17
N ILE A 224 18.56 -4.99 11.64
CA ILE A 224 18.89 -6.40 11.87
C ILE A 224 17.84 -7.03 12.77
N ASP A 225 17.48 -6.33 13.81
CA ASP A 225 16.47 -6.72 14.78
C ASP A 225 15.16 -5.95 14.49
N ASN A 226 14.16 -6.64 13.96
CA ASN A 226 12.90 -6.04 13.58
C ASN A 226 12.30 -5.14 14.69
N VAL A 227 12.04 -3.89 14.35
CA VAL A 227 11.35 -2.93 15.22
C VAL A 227 9.87 -2.91 14.86
N LYS A 228 9.14 -3.89 15.36
CA LYS A 228 7.68 -3.98 15.15
C LYS A 228 6.96 -2.83 15.83
N ILE A 229 5.87 -2.41 15.17
CA ILE A 229 5.01 -1.32 15.66
C ILE A 229 3.57 -1.79 15.82
N LYS A 230 2.87 -1.10 16.71
CA LYS A 230 1.42 -1.08 16.80
C LYS A 230 1.01 0.38 16.95
N VAL A 231 -0.08 0.78 16.29
CA VAL A 231 -0.57 2.17 16.36
C VAL A 231 -1.95 2.20 16.95
N ILE A 232 -2.13 3.08 17.93
CA ILE A 232 -3.43 3.32 18.60
C ILE A 232 -3.77 4.81 18.57
N ILE A 233 -5.07 5.12 18.58
CA ILE A 233 -5.57 6.47 18.78
C ILE A 233 -5.52 6.77 20.28
N ILE A 234 -5.09 7.96 20.63
CA ILE A 234 -5.08 8.48 22.01
C ILE A 234 -5.81 9.82 22.06
N ASP A 235 -6.26 10.23 23.25
CA ASP A 235 -6.96 11.49 23.48
C ASP A 235 -6.00 12.69 23.59
#